data_eb51042354e7396ab08379e964edec98
#
_entry.id   eb51042354e7396ab08379e964edec98
#
_cell.length_a   1.000
_cell.length_b   1.000
_cell.length_c   1.000
_cell.angle_alpha   90.00
_cell.angle_beta   90.00
_cell.angle_gamma   90.00
#
_symmetry.space_group_name_H-M   'P 1'
#
loop_
_entity.id
_entity.type
_entity.pdbx_description
1 polymer ?
#
loop_
_entity_poly.entity_id
_entity_poly.type
_entity_poly.pdbx_seq_one_letter_code
_entity_poly.pdbx_strand_id
1 'polypeptide(L)'
;MSSFFFIFVAVIAAYYLVKFLEYVFGGSDKINYNIITANEKAKRSLSFDNEAIAWCANLLSIDKAEFEKILYSDVCLMYKKFKIRKRSGGKRTIASPQNTLMAIQKTIYNRILLQVNIHPAATGFRKGLSIVNNVKLHLGKDDIIKTDLVNFFGTIQQEKVIKAFENMGYPSKYSVILADLCCLYGRLPQGAPTSPALSNIISYEMDRKLTFLSHKYRLAYTRYADDITFSGNDTNPDFILPEIKRIVNEEGFSLNQKKTRYINRNKRKLITGISISSGKKLTIPKAKKREIRKNVYFVLTKGLAEHQKFINSTDPVYLKRLLCYLSFWKMVEPDNKYVTDSIAALKNSR
;
A
#
# COMPACT_ATOMS: atom_id res chain seq x y z
N MET A 1 25.66 -3.49 -43.92
CA MET A 1 24.16 -3.48 -44.07
C MET A 1 23.49 -4.83 -43.73
N SER A 2 24.20 -5.97 -43.66
CA SER A 2 23.59 -7.28 -43.39
C SER A 2 23.22 -7.58 -41.94
N SER A 3 23.98 -7.07 -40.94
CA SER A 3 23.76 -7.39 -39.52
C SER A 3 22.48 -6.74 -38.96
N PHE A 4 22.13 -5.54 -39.38
CA PHE A 4 20.91 -4.86 -38.94
C PHE A 4 19.62 -5.53 -39.44
N PHE A 5 19.67 -6.09 -40.62
CA PHE A 5 18.53 -6.80 -41.24
C PHE A 5 18.26 -8.12 -40.49
N PHE A 6 19.30 -8.87 -40.11
CA PHE A 6 19.16 -10.10 -39.33
C PHE A 6 18.61 -9.85 -37.92
N ILE A 7 19.03 -8.78 -37.26
CA ILE A 7 18.51 -8.39 -35.93
C ILE A 7 17.02 -7.98 -36.04
N PHE A 8 16.64 -7.24 -37.06
CA PHE A 8 15.27 -6.81 -37.29
C PHE A 8 14.33 -8.00 -37.60
N VAL A 9 14.77 -8.94 -38.41
CA VAL A 9 14.01 -10.17 -38.72
C VAL A 9 13.89 -11.07 -37.46
N ALA A 10 14.94 -11.19 -36.66
CA ALA A 10 14.90 -11.95 -35.41
C ALA A 10 13.92 -11.34 -34.37
N VAL A 11 13.85 -10.01 -34.29
CA VAL A 11 12.91 -9.31 -33.39
C VAL A 11 11.46 -9.50 -33.85
N ILE A 12 11.21 -9.44 -35.14
CA ILE A 12 9.86 -9.69 -35.71
C ILE A 12 9.46 -11.15 -35.52
N ALA A 13 10.35 -12.11 -35.76
CA ALA A 13 10.09 -13.53 -35.54
C ALA A 13 9.81 -13.83 -34.05
N ALA A 14 10.56 -13.23 -33.13
CA ALA A 14 10.32 -13.35 -31.71
C ALA A 14 8.96 -12.76 -31.29
N TYR A 15 8.57 -11.62 -31.85
CA TYR A 15 7.26 -11.01 -31.62
C TYR A 15 6.10 -11.91 -32.05
N TYR A 16 6.17 -12.49 -33.25
CA TYR A 16 5.14 -13.40 -33.76
C TYR A 16 5.12 -14.74 -33.03
N LEU A 17 6.26 -15.25 -32.58
CA LEU A 17 6.35 -16.45 -31.76
C LEU A 17 5.66 -16.22 -30.39
N VAL A 18 5.86 -15.06 -29.77
CA VAL A 18 5.19 -14.68 -28.52
C VAL A 18 3.68 -14.61 -28.72
N LYS A 19 3.22 -13.96 -29.77
CA LYS A 19 1.78 -13.87 -30.11
C LYS A 19 1.16 -15.25 -30.40
N PHE A 20 1.89 -16.13 -31.03
CA PHE A 20 1.47 -17.52 -31.27
C PHE A 20 1.37 -18.32 -29.97
N LEU A 21 2.35 -18.17 -29.06
CA LEU A 21 2.33 -18.82 -27.76
C LEU A 21 1.23 -18.28 -26.85
N GLU A 22 0.92 -16.97 -26.89
CA GLU A 22 -0.23 -16.38 -26.22
C GLU A 22 -1.56 -17.00 -26.73
N TYR A 23 -1.68 -17.20 -28.01
CA TYR A 23 -2.87 -17.80 -28.65
C TYR A 23 -3.02 -19.30 -28.30
N VAL A 24 -1.94 -20.06 -28.27
CA VAL A 24 -1.97 -21.52 -28.06
C VAL A 24 -2.11 -21.91 -26.58
N PHE A 25 -1.49 -21.14 -25.67
CA PHE A 25 -1.39 -21.53 -24.24
C PHE A 25 -2.23 -20.69 -23.27
N GLY A 26 -2.98 -19.70 -23.76
CA GLY A 26 -3.97 -18.96 -22.95
C GLY A 26 -3.46 -18.35 -21.64
N GLY A 27 -2.15 -18.02 -21.56
CA GLY A 27 -1.50 -17.58 -20.34
C GLY A 27 -0.51 -16.44 -20.55
N SER A 28 -1.03 -15.23 -20.90
CA SER A 28 -0.22 -14.04 -21.19
C SER A 28 0.74 -13.63 -20.08
N ASP A 29 0.41 -13.89 -18.80
CA ASP A 29 1.17 -13.33 -17.69
C ASP A 29 2.54 -13.98 -17.47
N LYS A 30 2.71 -15.27 -17.73
CA LYS A 30 3.99 -15.97 -17.49
C LYS A 30 5.02 -15.78 -18.60
N ILE A 31 4.59 -15.71 -19.85
CA ILE A 31 5.48 -15.60 -21.02
C ILE A 31 6.01 -14.18 -21.18
N ASN A 32 5.18 -13.17 -21.00
CA ASN A 32 5.62 -11.77 -20.92
C ASN A 32 6.62 -11.53 -19.79
N TYR A 33 6.45 -12.20 -18.64
CA TYR A 33 7.37 -12.10 -17.51
C TYR A 33 8.78 -12.63 -17.85
N ASN A 34 8.90 -13.75 -18.53
CA ASN A 34 10.21 -14.35 -18.83
C ASN A 34 10.98 -13.57 -19.90
N ILE A 35 10.31 -12.93 -20.84
CA ILE A 35 10.94 -12.10 -21.89
C ILE A 35 11.37 -10.74 -21.33
N ILE A 36 10.53 -10.13 -20.47
CA ILE A 36 10.87 -8.88 -19.78
C ILE A 36 12.07 -9.11 -18.85
N THR A 37 12.11 -10.22 -18.11
CA THR A 37 13.24 -10.54 -17.22
C THR A 37 14.53 -10.87 -17.98
N ALA A 38 14.47 -11.46 -19.17
CA ALA A 38 15.65 -11.69 -20.02
C ALA A 38 16.22 -10.38 -20.58
N ASN A 39 15.36 -9.46 -21.05
CA ASN A 39 15.77 -8.13 -21.50
C ASN A 39 16.24 -7.22 -20.35
N GLU A 40 15.63 -7.33 -19.18
CA GLU A 40 16.10 -6.62 -17.98
C GLU A 40 17.42 -7.20 -17.45
N LYS A 41 17.65 -8.52 -17.56
CA LYS A 41 18.96 -9.12 -17.27
C LYS A 41 20.04 -8.63 -18.22
N ALA A 42 19.73 -8.48 -19.51
CA ALA A 42 20.66 -7.93 -20.49
C ALA A 42 20.95 -6.43 -20.23
N LYS A 43 19.97 -5.65 -19.74
CA LYS A 43 20.17 -4.26 -19.30
C LYS A 43 20.91 -4.15 -17.97
N ARG A 44 20.75 -5.12 -17.03
CA ARG A 44 21.49 -5.19 -15.75
C ARG A 44 22.94 -5.62 -15.92
N SER A 45 23.32 -6.23 -17.04
CA SER A 45 24.73 -6.49 -17.41
C SER A 45 25.50 -5.21 -17.78
N LEU A 46 24.80 -4.07 -17.95
CA LEU A 46 25.42 -2.74 -17.93
C LEU A 46 25.84 -2.47 -16.48
N SER A 47 27.12 -2.68 -16.21
CA SER A 47 27.77 -2.57 -14.92
C SER A 47 27.33 -1.31 -14.16
N PHE A 48 26.77 -1.49 -12.97
CA PHE A 48 26.68 -0.40 -12.02
C PHE A 48 28.10 0.15 -11.77
N ASP A 49 28.22 1.44 -11.64
CA ASP A 49 29.48 2.10 -11.30
C ASP A 49 30.03 1.51 -9.97
N ASN A 50 31.28 1.04 -10.00
CA ASN A 50 31.96 0.44 -8.84
C ASN A 50 32.01 1.38 -7.63
N GLU A 51 32.11 2.69 -7.86
CA GLU A 51 32.05 3.70 -6.82
C GLU A 51 30.65 3.76 -6.20
N ALA A 52 29.62 3.70 -7.04
CA ALA A 52 28.21 3.70 -6.57
C ALA A 52 27.88 2.45 -5.77
N ILE A 53 28.38 1.30 -6.17
CA ILE A 53 28.23 0.03 -5.42
C ILE A 53 28.90 0.17 -4.04
N ALA A 54 30.16 0.62 -3.99
CA ALA A 54 30.89 0.78 -2.75
C ALA A 54 30.21 1.79 -1.80
N TRP A 55 29.72 2.88 -2.35
CA TRP A 55 29.00 3.91 -1.59
C TRP A 55 27.68 3.36 -1.02
N CYS A 56 26.88 2.67 -1.84
CA CYS A 56 25.62 2.07 -1.38
C CYS A 56 25.88 0.96 -0.35
N ALA A 57 26.90 0.11 -0.53
CA ALA A 57 27.28 -0.91 0.42
C ALA A 57 27.63 -0.31 1.79
N ASN A 58 28.41 0.76 1.81
CA ASN A 58 28.75 1.50 3.02
C ASN A 58 27.52 2.12 3.69
N LEU A 59 26.67 2.83 2.91
CA LEU A 59 25.40 3.40 3.40
C LEU A 59 24.54 2.34 4.06
N LEU A 60 24.49 1.15 3.50
CA LEU A 60 23.65 0.05 3.96
C LEU A 60 24.33 -0.82 5.03
N SER A 61 25.63 -0.57 5.32
CA SER A 61 26.46 -1.33 6.25
C SER A 61 26.55 -2.82 5.87
N ILE A 62 26.81 -3.08 4.59
CA ILE A 62 26.96 -4.42 4.03
C ILE A 62 28.36 -4.50 3.40
N ASP A 63 28.99 -5.68 3.49
CA ASP A 63 30.24 -5.93 2.77
C ASP A 63 30.02 -5.74 1.26
N LYS A 64 31.03 -5.11 0.60
CA LYS A 64 30.91 -4.76 -0.83
C LYS A 64 30.72 -6.00 -1.69
N ALA A 65 31.46 -7.08 -1.45
CA ALA A 65 31.40 -8.29 -2.27
C ALA A 65 30.05 -9.02 -2.05
N GLU A 66 29.53 -9.02 -0.83
CA GLU A 66 28.18 -9.52 -0.54
C GLU A 66 27.11 -8.67 -1.23
N PHE A 67 27.24 -7.35 -1.19
CA PHE A 67 26.32 -6.42 -1.84
C PHE A 67 26.29 -6.60 -3.35
N GLU A 68 27.43 -6.75 -4.01
CA GLU A 68 27.54 -7.07 -5.43
C GLU A 68 26.79 -8.37 -5.79
N LYS A 69 26.97 -9.44 -5.01
CA LYS A 69 26.22 -10.70 -5.20
C LYS A 69 24.71 -10.48 -5.17
N ILE A 70 24.24 -9.61 -4.28
CA ILE A 70 22.81 -9.27 -4.17
C ILE A 70 22.34 -8.50 -5.40
N LEU A 71 23.08 -7.47 -5.83
CA LEU A 71 22.72 -6.65 -6.99
C LEU A 71 22.64 -7.43 -8.30
N TYR A 72 23.57 -8.37 -8.49
CA TYR A 72 23.63 -9.18 -9.72
C TYR A 72 22.82 -10.47 -9.64
N SER A 73 22.22 -10.77 -8.49
CA SER A 73 21.34 -11.93 -8.36
C SER A 73 19.95 -11.70 -8.98
N ASP A 74 19.19 -12.78 -9.16
CA ASP A 74 17.80 -12.66 -9.61
C ASP A 74 16.92 -12.17 -8.45
N VAL A 75 16.58 -10.87 -8.46
CA VAL A 75 15.70 -10.22 -7.46
C VAL A 75 14.37 -10.95 -7.30
N CYS A 76 13.89 -11.64 -8.33
CA CYS A 76 12.64 -12.41 -8.24
C CYS A 76 12.73 -13.55 -7.22
N LEU A 77 13.91 -14.15 -7.08
CA LEU A 77 14.17 -15.24 -6.12
C LEU A 77 14.23 -14.73 -4.68
N MET A 78 14.44 -13.43 -4.49
CA MET A 78 14.49 -12.82 -3.17
C MET A 78 13.11 -12.45 -2.61
N TYR A 79 12.03 -12.74 -3.34
CA TYR A 79 10.67 -12.46 -2.90
C TYR A 79 9.85 -13.72 -2.73
N LYS A 80 9.23 -13.87 -1.56
CA LYS A 80 8.16 -14.85 -1.34
C LYS A 80 6.83 -14.26 -1.76
N LYS A 81 6.17 -14.90 -2.74
CA LYS A 81 4.87 -14.49 -3.24
C LYS A 81 3.77 -15.37 -2.67
N PHE A 82 2.70 -14.74 -2.16
CA PHE A 82 1.51 -15.44 -1.70
C PHE A 82 0.25 -14.62 -1.95
N LYS A 83 -0.92 -15.27 -1.95
CA LYS A 83 -2.21 -14.62 -2.22
C LYS A 83 -3.03 -14.50 -0.95
N ILE A 84 -3.57 -13.30 -0.70
CA ILE A 84 -4.50 -13.01 0.39
C ILE A 84 -5.89 -12.73 -0.19
N ARG A 85 -6.95 -13.24 0.44
CA ARG A 85 -8.34 -12.93 0.05
C ARG A 85 -8.67 -11.48 0.38
N LYS A 86 -9.29 -10.76 -0.58
CA LYS A 86 -9.82 -9.40 -0.34
C LYS A 86 -11.20 -9.50 0.32
N ARG A 87 -11.55 -8.52 1.15
CA ARG A 87 -12.91 -8.44 1.74
C ARG A 87 -14.01 -8.26 0.69
N SER A 88 -13.72 -7.62 -0.42
CA SER A 88 -14.62 -7.40 -1.56
C SER A 88 -14.70 -8.59 -2.54
N GLY A 89 -14.10 -9.72 -2.19
CA GLY A 89 -13.92 -10.86 -3.09
C GLY A 89 -12.63 -10.77 -3.90
N GLY A 90 -12.22 -11.89 -4.51
CA GLY A 90 -10.97 -12.00 -5.25
C GLY A 90 -9.73 -12.15 -4.36
N LYS A 91 -8.55 -12.16 -4.99
CA LYS A 91 -7.26 -12.36 -4.34
C LYS A 91 -6.34 -11.15 -4.59
N ARG A 92 -5.43 -10.92 -3.65
CA ARG A 92 -4.35 -9.92 -3.72
C ARG A 92 -3.03 -10.65 -3.60
N THR A 93 -2.13 -10.43 -4.54
CA THR A 93 -0.77 -10.98 -4.47
C THR A 93 0.08 -10.09 -3.60
N ILE A 94 0.73 -10.68 -2.61
CA ILE A 94 1.75 -10.05 -1.77
C ILE A 94 3.09 -10.61 -2.18
N ALA A 95 4.07 -9.73 -2.38
CA ALA A 95 5.46 -10.07 -2.62
C ALA A 95 6.28 -9.51 -1.45
N SER A 96 6.68 -10.38 -0.54
CA SER A 96 7.49 -10.00 0.62
C SER A 96 8.95 -10.33 0.34
N PRO A 97 9.87 -9.35 0.43
CA PRO A 97 11.30 -9.62 0.34
C PRO A 97 11.71 -10.54 1.48
N GLN A 98 12.74 -11.37 1.26
CA GLN A 98 13.22 -12.34 2.23
C GLN A 98 14.63 -11.99 2.71
N ASN A 99 14.98 -12.48 3.89
CA ASN A 99 16.35 -12.46 4.43
C ASN A 99 17.09 -11.13 4.20
N THR A 100 18.19 -11.17 3.46
CA THR A 100 19.09 -10.05 3.23
C THR A 100 18.40 -8.87 2.55
N LEU A 101 17.57 -9.09 1.51
CA LEU A 101 16.84 -8.01 0.85
C LEU A 101 15.84 -7.32 1.80
N MET A 102 15.20 -8.08 2.69
CA MET A 102 14.33 -7.51 3.73
C MET A 102 15.13 -6.60 4.68
N ALA A 103 16.33 -7.02 5.09
CA ALA A 103 17.21 -6.23 5.95
C ALA A 103 17.66 -4.94 5.25
N ILE A 104 18.09 -5.05 4.00
CA ILE A 104 18.47 -3.91 3.15
C ILE A 104 17.33 -2.90 3.04
N GLN A 105 16.15 -3.34 2.66
CA GLN A 105 14.99 -2.46 2.52
C GLN A 105 14.57 -1.81 3.84
N LYS A 106 14.71 -2.51 4.97
CA LYS A 106 14.50 -1.91 6.31
C LYS A 106 15.56 -0.85 6.61
N THR A 107 16.81 -1.05 6.21
CA THR A 107 17.88 -0.06 6.38
C THR A 107 17.62 1.18 5.52
N ILE A 108 17.25 1.00 4.24
CA ILE A 108 16.81 2.12 3.36
C ILE A 108 15.65 2.88 4.00
N TYR A 109 14.63 2.18 4.47
CA TYR A 109 13.49 2.79 5.14
C TYR A 109 13.90 3.62 6.35
N ASN A 110 14.71 3.05 7.25
CA ASN A 110 15.09 3.69 8.51
C ASN A 110 16.07 4.85 8.32
N ARG A 111 17.06 4.70 7.44
CA ARG A 111 18.15 5.69 7.28
C ARG A 111 17.81 6.80 6.27
N ILE A 112 16.98 6.50 5.28
CA ILE A 112 16.67 7.43 4.20
C ILE A 112 15.21 7.88 4.26
N LEU A 113 14.27 6.96 4.09
CA LEU A 113 12.87 7.31 3.81
C LEU A 113 12.15 7.93 5.02
N LEU A 114 12.52 7.55 6.25
CA LEU A 114 11.94 8.14 7.47
C LEU A 114 12.28 9.63 7.66
N GLN A 115 13.34 10.11 7.02
CA GLN A 115 13.78 11.51 7.13
C GLN A 115 13.01 12.43 6.17
N VAL A 116 12.27 11.86 5.22
CA VAL A 116 11.60 12.63 4.17
C VAL A 116 10.27 13.18 4.67
N ASN A 117 10.02 14.47 4.43
CA ASN A 117 8.74 15.09 4.73
C ASN A 117 7.64 14.55 3.82
N ILE A 118 6.61 13.99 4.44
CA ILE A 118 5.42 13.50 3.78
C ILE A 118 4.32 14.55 3.84
N HIS A 119 3.56 14.71 2.77
CA HIS A 119 2.44 15.66 2.73
C HIS A 119 1.45 15.39 3.87
N PRO A 120 0.98 16.42 4.60
CA PRO A 120 0.10 16.25 5.79
C PRO A 120 -1.20 15.49 5.50
N ALA A 121 -1.76 15.61 4.31
CA ALA A 121 -2.96 14.89 3.90
C ALA A 121 -2.75 13.37 3.77
N ALA A 122 -1.51 12.90 3.54
CA ALA A 122 -1.18 11.48 3.55
C ALA A 122 -1.07 10.97 4.99
N THR A 123 -2.11 10.35 5.48
CA THR A 123 -2.22 9.88 6.87
C THR A 123 -1.89 8.39 7.04
N GLY A 124 -1.94 7.61 5.96
CA GLY A 124 -1.56 6.20 5.95
C GLY A 124 -0.05 5.99 5.92
N PHE A 125 0.42 4.88 6.51
CA PHE A 125 1.83 4.47 6.49
C PHE A 125 2.80 5.44 7.18
N ARG A 126 2.34 6.24 8.11
CA ARG A 126 3.15 7.21 8.86
C ARG A 126 3.29 6.81 10.32
N LYS A 127 4.52 6.87 10.83
CA LYS A 127 4.80 6.67 12.25
C LYS A 127 4.06 7.72 13.08
N GLY A 128 3.42 7.31 14.17
CA GLY A 128 2.66 8.21 15.07
C GLY A 128 1.26 8.58 14.57
N LEU A 129 0.87 8.25 13.35
CA LEU A 129 -0.48 8.44 12.84
C LEU A 129 -1.25 7.11 12.78
N SER A 130 -2.56 7.22 12.94
CA SER A 130 -3.49 6.09 12.87
C SER A 130 -4.64 6.40 11.92
N ILE A 131 -5.49 5.42 11.68
CA ILE A 131 -6.73 5.64 10.92
C ILE A 131 -7.69 6.61 11.62
N VAL A 132 -7.55 6.83 12.93
CA VAL A 132 -8.32 7.84 13.67
C VAL A 132 -7.94 9.24 13.22
N ASN A 133 -6.66 9.52 13.02
CA ASN A 133 -6.18 10.80 12.48
C ASN A 133 -6.76 11.08 11.09
N ASN A 134 -6.81 10.06 10.23
CA ASN A 134 -7.43 10.15 8.91
C ASN A 134 -8.90 10.57 8.99
N VAL A 135 -9.66 9.94 9.89
CA VAL A 135 -11.12 10.11 9.96
C VAL A 135 -11.52 11.37 10.72
N LYS A 136 -10.71 11.82 11.67
CA LYS A 136 -11.01 12.96 12.56
C LYS A 136 -11.30 14.25 11.79
N LEU A 137 -10.61 14.50 10.69
CA LEU A 137 -10.79 15.69 9.85
C LEU A 137 -12.14 15.74 9.13
N HIS A 138 -12.82 14.60 9.01
CA HIS A 138 -14.11 14.48 8.34
C HIS A 138 -15.31 14.46 9.30
N LEU A 139 -15.05 14.54 10.61
CA LEU A 139 -16.10 14.54 11.63
C LEU A 139 -16.94 15.82 11.51
N GLY A 140 -18.27 15.69 11.61
CA GLY A 140 -19.19 16.81 11.51
C GLY A 140 -19.50 17.28 10.08
N LYS A 141 -18.92 16.62 9.05
CA LYS A 141 -19.22 16.95 7.66
C LYS A 141 -20.43 16.19 7.14
N ASP A 142 -21.27 16.89 6.36
CA ASP A 142 -22.51 16.33 5.83
C ASP A 142 -22.29 15.43 4.63
N ASP A 143 -21.38 15.82 3.75
CA ASP A 143 -21.10 15.14 2.49
C ASP A 143 -19.70 14.55 2.47
N ILE A 144 -19.56 13.37 1.87
CA ILE A 144 -18.28 12.68 1.72
C ILE A 144 -18.17 12.16 0.29
N ILE A 145 -17.07 12.47 -0.37
CA ILE A 145 -16.63 11.82 -1.60
C ILE A 145 -15.49 10.88 -1.24
N LYS A 146 -15.67 9.60 -1.53
CA LYS A 146 -14.64 8.57 -1.36
C LYS A 146 -14.30 7.95 -2.70
N THR A 147 -13.02 7.77 -2.94
CA THR A 147 -12.52 7.03 -4.10
C THR A 147 -11.24 6.30 -3.73
N ASP A 148 -10.79 5.43 -4.61
CA ASP A 148 -9.66 4.52 -4.39
C ASP A 148 -8.77 4.56 -5.64
N LEU A 149 -7.46 4.54 -5.48
CA LEU A 149 -6.51 4.47 -6.60
C LEU A 149 -6.39 3.03 -7.11
N VAL A 150 -6.44 2.87 -8.43
CA VAL A 150 -6.29 1.55 -9.07
C VAL A 150 -4.85 1.10 -8.94
N ASN A 151 -4.63 -0.11 -8.41
CA ASN A 151 -3.32 -0.77 -8.36
C ASN A 151 -2.18 0.15 -7.84
N PHE A 152 -2.43 0.89 -6.77
CA PHE A 152 -1.63 2.01 -6.29
C PHE A 152 -0.11 1.75 -6.30
N PHE A 153 0.37 0.67 -5.65
CA PHE A 153 1.80 0.34 -5.66
C PHE A 153 2.30 -0.08 -7.05
N GLY A 154 1.53 -0.92 -7.75
CA GLY A 154 1.93 -1.43 -9.06
C GLY A 154 1.89 -0.37 -10.19
N THR A 155 1.26 0.77 -9.98
CA THR A 155 1.29 1.91 -10.91
C THR A 155 2.59 2.70 -10.78
N ILE A 156 3.24 2.66 -9.61
CA ILE A 156 4.50 3.38 -9.38
C ILE A 156 5.64 2.60 -10.02
N GLN A 157 6.15 3.13 -11.14
CA GLN A 157 7.26 2.57 -11.90
C GLN A 157 8.60 2.96 -11.28
N GLN A 158 9.65 2.19 -11.60
CA GLN A 158 11.00 2.36 -11.07
C GLN A 158 11.60 3.72 -11.39
N GLU A 159 11.28 4.30 -12.54
CA GLU A 159 11.70 5.64 -12.94
C GLU A 159 11.21 6.71 -11.96
N LYS A 160 9.98 6.59 -11.46
CA LYS A 160 9.47 7.48 -10.41
C LYS A 160 10.20 7.27 -9.08
N VAL A 161 10.63 6.05 -8.79
CA VAL A 161 11.41 5.74 -7.58
C VAL A 161 12.83 6.30 -7.69
N ILE A 162 13.49 6.17 -8.85
CA ILE A 162 14.78 6.80 -9.13
C ILE A 162 14.67 8.31 -8.92
N LYS A 163 13.69 8.94 -9.55
CA LYS A 163 13.47 10.39 -9.43
C LYS A 163 13.17 10.83 -7.98
N ALA A 164 12.50 9.98 -7.21
CA ALA A 164 12.28 10.27 -5.79
C ALA A 164 13.60 10.30 -4.99
N PHE A 165 14.52 9.37 -5.23
CA PHE A 165 15.85 9.40 -4.61
C PHE A 165 16.69 10.58 -5.10
N GLU A 166 16.66 10.92 -6.39
CA GLU A 166 17.32 12.11 -6.93
C GLU A 166 16.81 13.40 -6.26
N ASN A 167 15.49 13.53 -6.09
CA ASN A 167 14.88 14.66 -5.39
C ASN A 167 15.24 14.73 -3.89
N MET A 168 15.70 13.63 -3.29
CA MET A 168 16.27 13.59 -1.93
C MET A 168 17.74 14.01 -1.90
N GLY A 169 18.35 14.32 -3.06
CA GLY A 169 19.74 14.75 -3.20
C GLY A 169 20.74 13.65 -3.52
N TYR A 170 20.28 12.42 -3.80
CA TYR A 170 21.18 11.34 -4.22
C TYR A 170 21.52 11.47 -5.72
N PRO A 171 22.80 11.43 -6.12
CA PRO A 171 23.19 11.37 -7.53
C PRO A 171 22.52 10.20 -8.27
N SER A 172 22.27 10.37 -9.57
CA SER A 172 21.53 9.39 -10.38
C SER A 172 22.10 7.98 -10.30
N LYS A 173 23.44 7.84 -10.31
CA LYS A 173 24.12 6.54 -10.20
C LYS A 173 23.77 5.75 -8.91
N TYR A 174 23.55 6.45 -7.79
CA TYR A 174 23.13 5.84 -6.51
C TYR A 174 21.62 5.61 -6.47
N SER A 175 20.87 6.55 -7.02
CA SER A 175 19.40 6.49 -7.09
C SER A 175 18.92 5.27 -7.86
N VAL A 176 19.59 4.89 -8.94
CA VAL A 176 19.29 3.69 -9.73
C VAL A 176 19.46 2.42 -8.87
N ILE A 177 20.58 2.29 -8.13
CA ILE A 177 20.83 1.14 -7.24
C ILE A 177 19.77 1.09 -6.12
N LEU A 178 19.50 2.20 -5.44
CA LEU A 178 18.52 2.26 -4.36
C LEU A 178 17.11 1.92 -4.86
N ALA A 179 16.75 2.39 -6.05
CA ALA A 179 15.46 2.08 -6.67
C ALA A 179 15.35 0.60 -7.07
N ASP A 180 16.43 0.02 -7.60
CA ASP A 180 16.48 -1.40 -7.97
C ASP A 180 16.24 -2.32 -6.76
N LEU A 181 16.84 -1.98 -5.62
CA LEU A 181 16.64 -2.71 -4.36
C LEU A 181 15.21 -2.57 -3.79
N CYS A 182 14.46 -1.52 -4.17
CA CYS A 182 13.11 -1.24 -3.69
C CYS A 182 12.01 -1.75 -4.63
N CYS A 183 12.34 -2.06 -5.89
CA CYS A 183 11.40 -2.44 -6.92
C CYS A 183 11.44 -3.95 -7.22
N LEU A 184 10.31 -4.47 -7.70
CA LEU A 184 10.18 -5.82 -8.22
C LEU A 184 9.50 -5.71 -9.59
N TYR A 185 10.16 -6.21 -10.65
CA TYR A 185 9.69 -6.08 -12.03
C TYR A 185 9.45 -4.62 -12.45
N GLY A 186 10.39 -3.73 -12.11
CA GLY A 186 10.32 -2.31 -12.44
C GLY A 186 9.20 -1.53 -11.75
N ARG A 187 8.62 -2.04 -10.65
CA ARG A 187 7.49 -1.41 -9.92
C ARG A 187 7.59 -1.62 -8.42
N LEU A 188 6.90 -0.79 -7.65
CA LEU A 188 6.81 -1.01 -6.20
C LEU A 188 6.00 -2.28 -5.89
N PRO A 189 6.59 -3.26 -5.18
CA PRO A 189 5.88 -4.47 -4.78
C PRO A 189 4.94 -4.20 -3.60
N GLN A 190 3.79 -4.87 -3.60
CA GLN A 190 2.92 -4.89 -2.43
C GLN A 190 3.44 -5.91 -1.40
N GLY A 191 4.03 -5.41 -0.30
CA GLY A 191 4.56 -6.24 0.78
C GLY A 191 6.01 -5.94 1.14
N ALA A 192 6.69 -5.07 0.40
CA ALA A 192 8.02 -4.58 0.74
C ALA A 192 7.97 -3.48 1.81
N PRO A 193 8.92 -3.41 2.75
CA PRO A 193 8.94 -2.39 3.79
C PRO A 193 9.15 -0.96 3.28
N THR A 194 9.80 -0.78 2.13
CA THR A 194 10.04 0.53 1.50
C THR A 194 8.83 1.07 0.73
N SER A 195 8.00 0.18 0.15
CA SER A 195 6.90 0.58 -0.73
C SER A 195 5.91 1.56 -0.11
N PRO A 196 5.49 1.44 1.17
CA PRO A 196 4.58 2.39 1.79
C PRO A 196 5.14 3.81 1.89
N ALA A 197 6.40 3.96 2.29
CA ALA A 197 7.04 5.27 2.41
C ALA A 197 7.28 5.90 1.02
N LEU A 198 7.86 5.13 0.08
CA LEU A 198 8.08 5.60 -1.29
C LEU A 198 6.78 6.02 -1.98
N SER A 199 5.69 5.26 -1.78
CA SER A 199 4.40 5.63 -2.34
C SER A 199 3.89 6.99 -1.82
N ASN A 200 4.09 7.30 -0.55
CA ASN A 200 3.73 8.60 0.02
C ASN A 200 4.62 9.73 -0.52
N ILE A 201 5.93 9.49 -0.63
CA ILE A 201 6.89 10.48 -1.15
C ILE A 201 6.55 10.82 -2.61
N ILE A 202 6.33 9.79 -3.44
CA ILE A 202 6.04 9.96 -4.87
C ILE A 202 4.67 10.62 -5.10
N SER A 203 3.71 10.40 -4.20
CA SER A 203 2.38 11.02 -4.29
C SER A 203 2.33 12.43 -3.69
N TYR A 204 3.44 13.03 -3.27
CA TYR A 204 3.45 14.34 -2.62
C TYR A 204 2.80 15.42 -3.47
N GLU A 205 3.14 15.52 -4.75
CA GLU A 205 2.58 16.52 -5.67
C GLU A 205 1.08 16.30 -5.93
N MET A 206 0.66 15.05 -6.05
CA MET A 206 -0.77 14.72 -6.13
C MET A 206 -1.51 15.21 -4.88
N ASP A 207 -0.97 14.92 -3.68
CA ASP A 207 -1.59 15.37 -2.43
C ASP A 207 -1.62 16.89 -2.31
N ARG A 208 -0.56 17.58 -2.77
CA ARG A 208 -0.49 19.05 -2.80
C ARG A 208 -1.58 19.64 -3.69
N LYS A 209 -1.73 19.14 -4.93
CA LYS A 209 -2.75 19.59 -5.87
C LYS A 209 -4.17 19.30 -5.35
N LEU A 210 -4.40 18.11 -4.78
CA LEU A 210 -5.70 17.74 -4.21
C LEU A 210 -6.03 18.54 -2.95
N THR A 211 -5.03 18.93 -2.16
CA THR A 211 -5.22 19.83 -1.02
C THR A 211 -5.59 21.22 -1.49
N PHE A 212 -4.93 21.74 -2.53
CA PHE A 212 -5.31 23.03 -3.13
C PHE A 212 -6.77 23.01 -3.65
N LEU A 213 -7.16 21.93 -4.35
CA LEU A 213 -8.52 21.72 -4.79
C LEU A 213 -9.49 21.70 -3.61
N SER A 214 -9.15 21.01 -2.52
CA SER A 214 -10.00 20.94 -1.34
C SER A 214 -10.23 22.31 -0.71
N HIS A 215 -9.22 23.14 -0.61
CA HIS A 215 -9.37 24.52 -0.11
C HIS A 215 -10.26 25.37 -1.00
N LYS A 216 -10.11 25.27 -2.34
CA LYS A 216 -10.96 25.98 -3.32
C LYS A 216 -12.45 25.70 -3.10
N TYR A 217 -12.79 24.46 -2.76
CA TYR A 217 -14.20 24.05 -2.53
C TYR A 217 -14.59 23.95 -1.04
N ARG A 218 -13.75 24.46 -0.11
CA ARG A 218 -13.98 24.42 1.35
C ARG A 218 -14.21 23.01 1.88
N LEU A 219 -13.45 22.05 1.35
CA LEU A 219 -13.50 20.64 1.74
C LEU A 219 -12.33 20.27 2.65
N ALA A 220 -12.50 19.25 3.49
CA ALA A 220 -11.42 18.52 4.09
C ALA A 220 -10.94 17.41 3.12
N TYR A 221 -9.63 17.22 3.03
CA TYR A 221 -9.01 16.19 2.19
C TYR A 221 -8.05 15.36 3.02
N THR A 222 -8.13 14.03 2.87
CA THR A 222 -7.11 13.09 3.37
C THR A 222 -6.90 11.94 2.40
N ARG A 223 -5.71 11.37 2.44
CA ARG A 223 -5.37 10.10 1.77
C ARG A 223 -4.84 9.09 2.79
N TYR A 224 -5.44 7.89 2.80
CA TYR A 224 -4.94 6.75 3.57
C TYR A 224 -4.55 5.63 2.60
N ALA A 225 -3.27 5.52 2.30
CA ALA A 225 -2.75 4.65 1.23
C ALA A 225 -3.36 4.99 -0.15
N ASP A 226 -4.15 4.07 -0.72
CA ASP A 226 -4.91 4.21 -1.94
C ASP A 226 -6.31 4.85 -1.74
N ASP A 227 -6.81 4.92 -0.50
CA ASP A 227 -8.11 5.52 -0.18
C ASP A 227 -8.02 7.04 -0.11
N ILE A 228 -8.72 7.75 -0.99
CA ILE A 228 -8.88 9.21 -1.04
C ILE A 228 -10.24 9.58 -0.47
N THR A 229 -10.26 10.56 0.43
CA THR A 229 -11.51 11.06 1.03
C THR A 229 -11.54 12.58 1.00
N PHE A 230 -12.63 13.14 0.44
CA PHE A 230 -13.00 14.53 0.57
C PHE A 230 -14.30 14.65 1.38
N SER A 231 -14.46 15.71 2.15
CA SER A 231 -15.71 15.95 2.86
C SER A 231 -15.97 17.44 3.08
N GLY A 232 -17.25 17.81 3.08
CA GLY A 232 -17.69 19.18 3.30
C GLY A 232 -19.17 19.24 3.61
N ASN A 233 -19.72 20.45 3.52
CA ASN A 233 -21.15 20.70 3.59
C ASN A 233 -21.59 21.27 2.24
N ASP A 234 -22.76 20.88 1.76
CA ASP A 234 -23.32 21.31 0.46
C ASP A 234 -22.36 21.02 -0.72
N THR A 235 -21.77 19.84 -0.71
CA THR A 235 -20.78 19.43 -1.70
C THR A 235 -21.47 18.88 -2.94
N ASN A 236 -21.24 19.51 -4.11
CA ASN A 236 -21.71 18.97 -5.39
C ASN A 236 -20.61 18.07 -6.00
N PRO A 237 -20.82 16.73 -6.06
CA PRO A 237 -19.84 15.80 -6.59
C PRO A 237 -19.59 15.98 -8.09
N ASP A 238 -20.55 16.48 -8.86
CA ASP A 238 -20.45 16.58 -10.32
C ASP A 238 -19.39 17.60 -10.77
N PHE A 239 -19.13 18.62 -9.96
CA PHE A 239 -18.05 19.58 -10.21
C PHE A 239 -16.70 19.12 -9.67
N ILE A 240 -16.67 18.37 -8.57
CA ILE A 240 -15.45 18.05 -7.85
C ILE A 240 -14.80 16.77 -8.37
N LEU A 241 -15.58 15.74 -8.68
CA LEU A 241 -15.05 14.45 -9.15
C LEU A 241 -14.27 14.55 -10.46
N PRO A 242 -14.68 15.33 -11.47
CA PRO A 242 -13.88 15.52 -12.69
C PRO A 242 -12.52 16.15 -12.41
N GLU A 243 -12.46 17.15 -11.51
CA GLU A 243 -11.21 17.80 -11.13
C GLU A 243 -10.28 16.85 -10.36
N ILE A 244 -10.81 16.05 -9.41
CA ILE A 244 -10.04 15.02 -8.72
C ILE A 244 -9.48 14.03 -9.74
N LYS A 245 -10.31 13.56 -10.68
CA LYS A 245 -9.90 12.62 -11.73
C LYS A 245 -8.79 13.20 -12.61
N ARG A 246 -8.93 14.46 -13.02
CA ARG A 246 -7.92 15.17 -13.82
C ARG A 246 -6.57 15.20 -13.09
N ILE A 247 -6.55 15.69 -11.84
CA ILE A 247 -5.32 15.78 -11.04
C ILE A 247 -4.68 14.40 -10.84
N VAL A 248 -5.46 13.38 -10.49
CA VAL A 248 -4.97 12.02 -10.28
C VAL A 248 -4.36 11.44 -11.55
N ASN A 249 -4.98 11.70 -12.72
CA ASN A 249 -4.47 11.22 -14.00
C ASN A 249 -3.18 11.96 -14.42
N GLU A 250 -3.08 13.26 -14.21
CA GLU A 250 -1.87 14.04 -14.46
C GLU A 250 -0.66 13.52 -13.67
N GLU A 251 -0.88 13.03 -12.45
CA GLU A 251 0.16 12.42 -11.62
C GLU A 251 0.43 10.94 -11.96
N GLY A 252 -0.25 10.41 -12.99
CA GLY A 252 -0.05 9.06 -13.52
C GLY A 252 -0.71 7.97 -12.68
N PHE A 253 -1.75 8.31 -11.92
CA PHE A 253 -2.63 7.37 -11.23
C PHE A 253 -4.01 7.33 -11.91
N SER A 254 -4.87 6.42 -11.46
CA SER A 254 -6.24 6.33 -11.95
C SER A 254 -7.22 6.05 -10.83
N LEU A 255 -8.40 6.67 -10.89
CA LEU A 255 -9.47 6.43 -9.92
C LEU A 255 -10.22 5.14 -10.21
N ASN A 256 -10.55 4.41 -9.17
CA ASN A 256 -11.43 3.24 -9.24
C ASN A 256 -12.90 3.68 -9.26
N GLN A 257 -13.45 3.85 -10.45
CA GLN A 257 -14.84 4.29 -10.63
C GLN A 257 -15.86 3.39 -9.92
N LYS A 258 -15.63 2.07 -9.87
CA LYS A 258 -16.52 1.11 -9.19
C LYS A 258 -16.55 1.30 -7.67
N LYS A 259 -15.50 1.88 -7.09
CA LYS A 259 -15.39 2.16 -5.65
C LYS A 259 -15.66 3.63 -5.32
N THR A 260 -15.72 4.52 -6.30
CA THR A 260 -16.06 5.92 -6.08
C THR A 260 -17.50 6.04 -5.56
N ARG A 261 -17.66 6.73 -4.45
CA ARG A 261 -18.95 6.91 -3.75
C ARG A 261 -19.09 8.35 -3.29
N TYR A 262 -20.29 8.91 -3.54
CA TYR A 262 -20.79 10.08 -2.87
C TYR A 262 -21.78 9.66 -1.76
N ILE A 263 -21.57 10.16 -0.56
CA ILE A 263 -22.33 9.85 0.64
C ILE A 263 -22.83 11.19 1.20
N ASN A 264 -24.13 11.46 1.06
CA ASN A 264 -24.77 12.66 1.55
C ASN A 264 -25.16 12.54 3.04
N ARG A 265 -25.68 13.63 3.62
CA ARG A 265 -26.08 13.74 5.02
C ARG A 265 -27.02 12.62 5.51
N ASN A 266 -27.87 12.09 4.63
CA ASN A 266 -28.89 11.09 4.99
C ASN A 266 -28.36 9.66 5.00
N LYS A 267 -27.14 9.44 4.52
CA LYS A 267 -26.54 8.10 4.44
C LYS A 267 -25.56 7.87 5.57
N ARG A 268 -25.36 6.57 5.89
CA ARG A 268 -24.36 6.14 6.88
C ARG A 268 -22.95 6.48 6.40
N LYS A 269 -22.22 7.28 7.20
CA LYS A 269 -20.87 7.73 6.90
C LYS A 269 -19.83 6.81 7.54
N LEU A 270 -19.03 6.16 6.68
CA LEU A 270 -17.98 5.23 7.10
C LEU A 270 -16.69 5.52 6.33
N ILE A 271 -15.62 5.85 7.05
CA ILE A 271 -14.28 6.11 6.47
C ILE A 271 -13.30 5.15 7.12
N THR A 272 -12.52 4.41 6.33
CA THR A 272 -11.53 3.41 6.78
C THR A 272 -12.02 2.48 7.92
N GLY A 273 -13.33 2.15 7.92
CA GLY A 273 -13.95 1.28 8.92
C GLY A 273 -14.48 1.98 10.18
N ILE A 274 -14.28 3.28 10.32
CA ILE A 274 -14.77 4.10 11.45
C ILE A 274 -16.03 4.87 11.00
N SER A 275 -17.06 4.88 11.84
CA SER A 275 -18.30 5.63 11.62
C SER A 275 -18.20 7.05 12.18
N ILE A 276 -18.59 8.04 11.38
CA ILE A 276 -18.72 9.45 11.74
C ILE A 276 -20.17 9.93 11.62
N SER A 277 -21.12 9.00 11.48
CA SER A 277 -22.54 9.31 11.23
C SER A 277 -23.21 10.15 12.33
N SER A 278 -22.65 10.18 13.54
CA SER A 278 -23.18 10.99 14.65
C SER A 278 -22.86 12.49 14.50
N GLY A 279 -21.89 12.85 13.66
CA GLY A 279 -21.35 14.20 13.55
C GLY A 279 -20.56 14.69 14.78
N LYS A 280 -20.69 14.02 15.93
CA LYS A 280 -20.11 14.45 17.21
C LYS A 280 -18.91 13.63 17.68
N LYS A 281 -18.89 12.34 17.39
CA LYS A 281 -17.83 11.43 17.85
C LYS A 281 -17.55 10.33 16.85
N LEU A 282 -16.30 9.86 16.85
CA LEU A 282 -15.88 8.67 16.13
C LEU A 282 -16.39 7.43 16.84
N THR A 283 -16.83 6.44 16.09
CA THR A 283 -17.29 5.17 16.67
C THR A 283 -17.10 4.01 15.69
N ILE A 284 -16.97 2.81 16.20
CA ILE A 284 -17.02 1.64 15.33
C ILE A 284 -18.47 1.26 15.03
N PRO A 285 -18.74 0.59 13.89
CA PRO A 285 -20.08 0.19 13.48
C PRO A 285 -20.83 -0.62 14.55
N LYS A 286 -22.15 -0.33 14.77
CA LYS A 286 -22.99 -1.02 15.76
C LYS A 286 -22.96 -2.55 15.62
N ALA A 287 -23.00 -3.07 14.39
CA ALA A 287 -22.92 -4.50 14.12
C ALA A 287 -21.59 -5.10 14.64
N LYS A 288 -20.46 -4.39 14.40
CA LYS A 288 -19.16 -4.84 14.89
C LYS A 288 -19.05 -4.79 16.41
N LYS A 289 -19.64 -3.78 17.06
CA LYS A 289 -19.75 -3.73 18.53
C LYS A 289 -20.50 -4.93 19.08
N ARG A 290 -21.65 -5.28 18.47
CA ARG A 290 -22.44 -6.43 18.89
C ARG A 290 -21.68 -7.74 18.74
N GLU A 291 -21.00 -7.93 17.59
CA GLU A 291 -20.16 -9.10 17.34
C GLU A 291 -19.06 -9.26 18.40
N ILE A 292 -18.30 -8.16 18.67
CA ILE A 292 -17.24 -8.19 19.67
C ILE A 292 -17.81 -8.50 21.05
N ARG A 293 -18.89 -7.83 21.47
CA ARG A 293 -19.54 -8.07 22.76
C ARG A 293 -20.00 -9.51 22.93
N LYS A 294 -20.64 -10.07 21.90
CA LYS A 294 -21.07 -11.48 21.89
C LYS A 294 -19.87 -12.40 22.11
N ASN A 295 -18.80 -12.22 21.35
CA ASN A 295 -17.62 -13.09 21.46
C ASN A 295 -16.92 -12.94 22.81
N VAL A 296 -16.78 -11.72 23.34
CA VAL A 296 -16.22 -11.47 24.69
C VAL A 296 -17.05 -12.18 25.76
N TYR A 297 -18.36 -12.01 25.71
CA TYR A 297 -19.28 -12.66 26.66
C TYR A 297 -19.11 -14.18 26.68
N PHE A 298 -19.14 -14.83 25.52
CA PHE A 298 -19.03 -16.28 25.46
C PHE A 298 -17.64 -16.79 25.89
N VAL A 299 -16.57 -16.08 25.53
CA VAL A 299 -15.22 -16.46 25.98
C VAL A 299 -15.08 -16.35 27.50
N LEU A 300 -15.64 -15.30 28.12
CA LEU A 300 -15.56 -15.11 29.57
C LEU A 300 -16.49 -16.05 30.36
N THR A 301 -17.65 -16.44 29.82
CA THR A 301 -18.64 -17.27 30.55
C THR A 301 -18.50 -18.75 30.28
N LYS A 302 -18.10 -19.17 29.08
CA LYS A 302 -18.00 -20.57 28.67
C LYS A 302 -16.55 -21.04 28.46
N GLY A 303 -15.61 -20.12 28.48
CA GLY A 303 -14.21 -20.40 28.15
C GLY A 303 -13.91 -20.37 26.64
N LEU A 304 -12.63 -20.18 26.32
CA LEU A 304 -12.15 -20.05 24.95
C LEU A 304 -12.41 -21.31 24.09
N ALA A 305 -12.13 -22.50 24.65
CA ALA A 305 -12.26 -23.76 23.93
C ALA A 305 -13.73 -24.06 23.54
N GLU A 306 -14.67 -23.92 24.47
CA GLU A 306 -16.08 -24.12 24.20
C GLU A 306 -16.63 -23.09 23.21
N HIS A 307 -16.22 -21.83 23.32
CA HIS A 307 -16.61 -20.83 22.35
C HIS A 307 -16.08 -21.14 20.94
N GLN A 308 -14.82 -21.54 20.80
CA GLN A 308 -14.25 -21.92 19.50
C GLN A 308 -14.97 -23.13 18.90
N LYS A 309 -15.29 -24.15 19.70
CA LYS A 309 -16.09 -25.28 19.28
C LYS A 309 -17.47 -24.85 18.78
N PHE A 310 -18.16 -23.97 19.52
CA PHE A 310 -19.49 -23.46 19.14
C PHE A 310 -19.48 -22.69 17.79
N ILE A 311 -18.44 -21.94 17.49
CA ILE A 311 -18.32 -21.19 16.22
C ILE A 311 -17.58 -21.95 15.11
N ASN A 312 -17.31 -23.25 15.31
CA ASN A 312 -16.52 -24.10 14.40
C ASN A 312 -15.18 -23.48 13.99
N SER A 313 -14.47 -22.89 14.94
CA SER A 313 -13.19 -22.20 14.69
C SER A 313 -12.02 -23.02 15.26
N THR A 314 -11.07 -23.35 14.39
CA THR A 314 -9.78 -23.97 14.76
C THR A 314 -8.64 -22.95 14.85
N ASP A 315 -8.95 -21.66 14.94
CA ASP A 315 -7.99 -20.57 14.93
C ASP A 315 -7.14 -20.53 16.21
N PRO A 316 -5.86 -20.89 16.17
CA PRO A 316 -5.00 -20.94 17.37
C PRO A 316 -4.74 -19.55 17.98
N VAL A 317 -4.96 -18.49 17.20
CA VAL A 317 -4.76 -17.10 17.64
C VAL A 317 -6.08 -16.34 17.86
N TYR A 318 -7.20 -17.06 18.05
CA TYR A 318 -8.54 -16.47 18.19
C TYR A 318 -8.61 -15.42 19.31
N LEU A 319 -8.13 -15.76 20.50
CA LEU A 319 -8.09 -14.82 21.63
C LEU A 319 -7.28 -13.56 21.33
N LYS A 320 -6.10 -13.73 20.71
CA LYS A 320 -5.27 -12.62 20.28
C LYS A 320 -6.00 -11.74 19.26
N ARG A 321 -6.74 -12.35 18.32
CA ARG A 321 -7.55 -11.62 17.35
C ARG A 321 -8.69 -10.84 18.00
N LEU A 322 -9.37 -11.43 19.00
CA LEU A 322 -10.43 -10.76 19.77
C LEU A 322 -9.86 -9.55 20.54
N LEU A 323 -8.71 -9.72 21.18
CA LEU A 323 -7.99 -8.61 21.83
C LEU A 323 -7.58 -7.51 20.83
N CYS A 324 -7.17 -7.86 19.61
CA CYS A 324 -6.90 -6.86 18.56
C CYS A 324 -8.17 -6.07 18.17
N TYR A 325 -9.33 -6.71 18.08
CA TYR A 325 -10.60 -6.00 17.84
C TYR A 325 -10.99 -5.06 18.99
N LEU A 326 -10.76 -5.45 20.23
CA LEU A 326 -10.99 -4.59 21.38
C LEU A 326 -9.98 -3.43 21.41
N SER A 327 -8.71 -3.68 21.13
CA SER A 327 -7.68 -2.64 21.04
C SER A 327 -7.99 -1.62 19.94
N PHE A 328 -8.47 -2.09 18.79
CA PHE A 328 -8.97 -1.21 17.73
C PHE A 328 -10.17 -0.38 18.20
N TRP A 329 -11.12 -0.99 18.91
CA TRP A 329 -12.26 -0.27 19.48
C TRP A 329 -11.81 0.78 20.49
N LYS A 330 -10.88 0.43 21.40
CA LYS A 330 -10.30 1.37 22.37
C LYS A 330 -9.59 2.54 21.69
N MET A 331 -8.86 2.29 20.59
CA MET A 331 -8.20 3.35 19.81
C MET A 331 -9.22 4.36 19.24
N VAL A 332 -10.40 3.91 18.83
CA VAL A 332 -11.47 4.76 18.28
C VAL A 332 -12.29 5.44 19.36
N GLU A 333 -12.52 4.75 20.48
CA GLU A 333 -13.33 5.19 21.63
C GLU A 333 -12.51 4.99 22.91
N PRO A 334 -11.50 5.85 23.21
CA PRO A 334 -10.54 5.63 24.30
C PRO A 334 -11.18 5.57 25.68
N ASP A 335 -12.25 6.33 25.90
CA ASP A 335 -12.95 6.44 27.19
C ASP A 335 -14.03 5.37 27.40
N ASN A 336 -14.09 4.35 26.54
CA ASN A 336 -15.10 3.30 26.60
C ASN A 336 -14.75 2.28 27.70
N LYS A 337 -15.36 2.43 28.88
CA LYS A 337 -15.13 1.58 30.07
C LYS A 337 -15.32 0.09 29.76
N TYR A 338 -16.41 -0.29 29.06
CA TYR A 338 -16.65 -1.68 28.69
C TYR A 338 -15.45 -2.31 27.95
N VAL A 339 -14.84 -1.56 27.03
CA VAL A 339 -13.70 -2.06 26.24
C VAL A 339 -12.46 -2.26 27.12
N THR A 340 -12.21 -1.31 28.03
CA THR A 340 -11.07 -1.39 28.97
C THR A 340 -11.22 -2.59 29.89
N ASP A 341 -12.40 -2.75 30.49
CA ASP A 341 -12.71 -3.86 31.41
C ASP A 341 -12.63 -5.21 30.69
N SER A 342 -13.16 -5.29 29.45
CA SER A 342 -13.12 -6.52 28.64
C SER A 342 -11.68 -6.93 28.27
N ILE A 343 -10.80 -5.97 27.97
CA ILE A 343 -9.38 -6.27 27.69
C ILE A 343 -8.69 -6.82 28.94
N ALA A 344 -8.95 -6.22 30.11
CA ALA A 344 -8.39 -6.69 31.38
C ALA A 344 -8.87 -8.11 31.72
N ALA A 345 -10.19 -8.34 31.66
CA ALA A 345 -10.80 -9.65 31.94
C ALA A 345 -10.24 -10.77 31.03
N LEU A 346 -10.15 -10.51 29.70
CA LEU A 346 -9.63 -11.51 28.74
C LEU A 346 -8.12 -11.77 28.89
N LYS A 347 -7.35 -10.83 29.45
CA LYS A 347 -5.93 -11.06 29.74
C LYS A 347 -5.75 -11.93 31.01
N ASN A 348 -6.63 -11.80 31.99
CA ASN A 348 -6.59 -12.55 33.23
C ASN A 348 -7.19 -13.96 33.11
N SER A 349 -7.97 -14.22 32.05
CA SER A 349 -8.54 -15.55 31.76
C SER A 349 -7.61 -16.48 30.97
N ARG A 350 -6.30 -16.16 30.91
CA ARG A 350 -5.26 -16.97 30.27
C ARG A 350 -4.75 -18.06 31.18
#